data_573b2ceced805b7aa77a346b23add9f5
#
_entry.id   573b2ceced805b7aa77a346b23add9f5
#
_cell.length_a   1.000
_cell.length_b   1.000
_cell.length_c   1.000
_cell.angle_alpha   90.00
_cell.angle_beta   90.00
_cell.angle_gamma   90.00
#
_symmetry.space_group_name_H-M   'P 1'
#
loop_
_entity.id
_entity.type
_entity.pdbx_description
1 polymer ?
#
loop_
_entity_poly.entity_id
_entity_poly.type
_entity_poly.pdbx_seq_one_letter_code
_entity_poly.pdbx_strand_id
1 'polypeptide(L)'
;MGCLALGGVFVRLSEVGPIATGGFRSLIAAPMLLLLDAGIGLRGGPRVRERMPLRDHVTIALGGALLAIDLCLWNVSFFYTTLAESNLLANLVPFAAAILGWVLFRDVPDVRLASPATLAIGGLLLLTPVGVHAEPGHLFGNAMALATAFFYTGFLVVAQGLRTRYPAPRIMALLSLWCAAVCLAVAMLRGENLLPRSAEGWLLLVVLAFTSQILGQTLMAHAMHFMSLQLGSLFTLLQPVAAAVYAYVLFSETLSLSQFLGA
;
A
#
# COMPACT_ATOMS: atom_id res chain seq x y z
N MET A 1 -2.28 -10.08 1.86
CA MET A 1 -1.17 -9.64 0.99
C MET A 1 -1.39 -9.97 -0.48
N GLY A 2 -1.91 -11.15 -0.87
CA GLY A 2 -2.19 -11.46 -2.27
C GLY A 2 -3.03 -10.40 -3.00
N CYS A 3 -4.10 -9.91 -2.39
CA CYS A 3 -4.94 -8.85 -2.99
C CYS A 3 -4.18 -7.54 -3.24
N LEU A 4 -3.18 -7.21 -2.41
CA LEU A 4 -2.33 -6.03 -2.61
C LEU A 4 -1.34 -6.24 -3.77
N ALA A 5 -0.82 -7.45 -3.93
CA ALA A 5 0.12 -7.79 -4.99
C ALA A 5 -0.48 -7.61 -6.40
N LEU A 6 -1.79 -7.82 -6.57
CA LEU A 6 -2.50 -7.56 -7.83
C LEU A 6 -2.50 -6.08 -8.22
N GLY A 7 -2.30 -5.18 -7.25
CA GLY A 7 -2.33 -3.73 -7.50
C GLY A 7 -1.35 -3.27 -8.58
N GLY A 8 -0.11 -3.76 -8.57
CA GLY A 8 0.91 -3.40 -9.56
C GLY A 8 0.55 -3.84 -10.98
N VAL A 9 -0.10 -5.00 -11.13
CA VAL A 9 -0.59 -5.50 -12.43
C VAL A 9 -1.67 -4.58 -12.98
N PHE A 10 -2.65 -4.21 -12.15
CA PHE A 10 -3.74 -3.33 -12.58
C PHE A 10 -3.28 -1.91 -12.90
N VAL A 11 -2.28 -1.38 -12.20
CA VAL A 11 -1.70 -0.05 -12.51
C VAL A 11 -1.06 -0.06 -13.90
N ARG A 12 -0.39 -1.13 -14.29
CA ARG A 12 0.20 -1.27 -15.63
C ARG A 12 -0.83 -1.38 -16.76
N LEU A 13 -1.98 -1.99 -16.47
CA LEU A 13 -3.07 -2.16 -17.43
C LEU A 13 -4.02 -0.96 -17.47
N SER A 14 -3.84 0.02 -16.60
CA SER A 14 -4.74 1.16 -16.47
C SER A 14 -4.63 2.11 -17.66
N GLU A 15 -5.78 2.57 -18.17
CA GLU A 15 -5.87 3.59 -19.22
C GLU A 15 -5.62 5.01 -18.72
N VAL A 16 -5.66 5.23 -17.40
CA VAL A 16 -5.41 6.53 -16.76
C VAL A 16 -3.99 6.61 -16.23
N GLY A 17 -3.54 7.82 -15.92
CA GLY A 17 -2.22 8.02 -15.37
C GLY A 17 -1.98 7.24 -14.07
N PRO A 18 -0.73 6.90 -13.75
CA PRO A 18 -0.41 6.04 -12.59
C PRO A 18 -0.86 6.66 -11.25
N ILE A 19 -0.72 7.98 -11.09
CA ILE A 19 -1.18 8.67 -9.88
C ILE A 19 -2.71 8.75 -9.87
N ALA A 20 -3.33 9.04 -11.02
CA ALA A 20 -4.78 9.04 -11.17
C ALA A 20 -5.39 7.68 -10.86
N THR A 21 -4.75 6.57 -11.28
CA THR A 21 -5.16 5.19 -10.95
C THR A 21 -5.23 4.98 -9.44
N GLY A 22 -4.22 5.42 -8.68
CA GLY A 22 -4.20 5.39 -7.22
C GLY A 22 -5.31 6.24 -6.58
N GLY A 23 -5.58 7.41 -7.16
CA GLY A 23 -6.67 8.31 -6.74
C GLY A 23 -8.04 7.68 -6.95
N PHE A 24 -8.33 7.19 -8.16
CA PHE A 24 -9.63 6.55 -8.46
C PHE A 24 -9.84 5.26 -7.67
N ARG A 25 -8.82 4.44 -7.48
CA ARG A 25 -8.88 3.28 -6.60
C ARG A 25 -9.41 3.66 -5.22
N SER A 26 -8.87 4.71 -4.65
CA SER A 26 -9.23 5.20 -3.32
C SER A 26 -10.62 5.85 -3.31
N LEU A 27 -10.95 6.63 -4.36
CA LEU A 27 -12.23 7.31 -4.51
C LEU A 27 -13.39 6.31 -4.63
N ILE A 28 -13.24 5.27 -5.45
CA ILE A 28 -14.26 4.24 -5.67
C ILE A 28 -14.42 3.38 -4.42
N ALA A 29 -13.34 3.07 -3.72
CA ALA A 29 -13.40 2.24 -2.52
C ALA A 29 -14.09 2.94 -1.34
N ALA A 30 -13.97 4.26 -1.21
CA ALA A 30 -14.47 4.99 -0.06
C ALA A 30 -16.00 4.81 0.18
N PRO A 31 -16.90 5.03 -0.79
CA PRO A 31 -18.34 4.81 -0.60
C PRO A 31 -18.65 3.34 -0.31
N MET A 32 -17.97 2.39 -0.94
CA MET A 32 -18.18 0.96 -0.69
C MET A 32 -17.81 0.59 0.75
N LEU A 33 -16.73 1.16 1.29
CA LEU A 33 -16.31 0.97 2.68
C LEU A 33 -17.28 1.63 3.67
N LEU A 34 -17.87 2.79 3.34
CA LEU A 34 -18.92 3.41 4.16
C LEU A 34 -20.19 2.56 4.19
N LEU A 35 -20.58 1.97 3.06
CA LEU A 35 -21.70 1.03 3.00
C LEU A 35 -21.42 -0.23 3.83
N LEU A 36 -20.20 -0.75 3.79
CA LEU A 36 -19.77 -1.88 4.61
C LEU A 36 -19.84 -1.54 6.10
N ASP A 37 -19.35 -0.37 6.52
CA ASP A 37 -19.43 0.11 7.92
C ASP A 37 -20.88 0.23 8.38
N ALA A 38 -21.75 0.82 7.55
CA ALA A 38 -23.17 0.93 7.82
C ALA A 38 -23.85 -0.44 7.96
N GLY A 39 -23.53 -1.39 7.06
CA GLY A 39 -24.05 -2.76 7.10
C GLY A 39 -23.65 -3.53 8.36
N ILE A 40 -22.41 -3.39 8.81
CA ILE A 40 -21.92 -3.97 10.08
C ILE A 40 -22.70 -3.37 11.25
N GLY A 41 -22.91 -2.05 11.25
CA GLY A 41 -23.68 -1.37 12.30
C GLY A 41 -25.15 -1.79 12.35
N LEU A 42 -25.78 -2.12 11.21
CA LEU A 42 -27.15 -2.63 11.15
C LEU A 42 -27.29 -4.05 11.70
N ARG A 43 -26.25 -4.87 11.60
CA ARG A 43 -26.21 -6.25 12.12
C ARG A 43 -25.81 -6.35 13.60
N GLY A 44 -25.87 -5.25 14.37
CA GLY A 44 -25.55 -5.24 15.79
C GLY A 44 -24.06 -5.12 16.10
N GLY A 45 -23.24 -4.81 15.13
CA GLY A 45 -21.82 -4.50 15.32
C GLY A 45 -21.62 -3.18 16.09
N PRO A 46 -20.40 -2.89 16.54
CA PRO A 46 -20.10 -1.69 17.33
C PRO A 46 -20.43 -0.44 16.52
N ARG A 47 -21.48 0.26 16.93
CA ARG A 47 -21.83 1.58 16.37
C ARG A 47 -21.07 2.65 17.13
N VAL A 48 -20.11 3.29 16.49
CA VAL A 48 -19.55 4.53 17.02
C VAL A 48 -20.56 5.65 16.76
N ARG A 49 -21.37 5.93 17.77
CA ARG A 49 -22.43 6.97 17.73
C ARG A 49 -21.89 8.37 18.06
N GLU A 50 -20.71 8.44 18.65
CA GLU A 50 -20.09 9.70 19.03
C GLU A 50 -19.54 10.44 17.81
N ARG A 51 -19.69 11.77 17.84
CA ARG A 51 -19.08 12.64 16.84
C ARG A 51 -17.55 12.52 16.95
N MET A 52 -16.91 12.19 15.85
CA MET A 52 -15.47 12.11 15.77
C MET A 52 -14.86 13.49 16.11
N PRO A 53 -13.94 13.59 17.08
CA PRO A 53 -13.32 14.86 17.45
C PRO A 53 -12.46 15.39 16.30
N LEU A 54 -12.28 16.71 16.23
CA LEU A 54 -11.48 17.36 15.20
C LEU A 54 -10.06 16.80 15.11
N ARG A 55 -9.46 16.45 16.23
CA ARG A 55 -8.14 15.83 16.29
C ARG A 55 -8.07 14.54 15.45
N ASP A 56 -9.09 13.68 15.56
CA ASP A 56 -9.12 12.42 14.83
C ASP A 56 -9.36 12.64 13.32
N HIS A 57 -10.14 13.66 12.94
CA HIS A 57 -10.26 14.09 11.54
C HIS A 57 -8.92 14.57 10.96
N VAL A 58 -8.16 15.37 11.70
CA VAL A 58 -6.81 15.81 11.28
C VAL A 58 -5.87 14.63 11.16
N THR A 59 -5.91 13.69 12.11
CA THR A 59 -5.11 12.46 12.08
C THR A 59 -5.46 11.60 10.86
N ILE A 60 -6.74 11.48 10.51
CA ILE A 60 -7.19 10.78 9.31
C ILE A 60 -6.71 11.49 8.05
N ALA A 61 -6.82 12.82 7.99
CA ALA A 61 -6.33 13.59 6.85
C ALA A 61 -4.81 13.39 6.64
N LEU A 62 -4.04 13.42 7.73
CA LEU A 62 -2.61 13.12 7.71
C LEU A 62 -2.35 11.70 7.20
N GLY A 63 -3.04 10.69 7.72
CA GLY A 63 -2.89 9.31 7.27
C GLY A 63 -3.25 9.11 5.80
N GLY A 64 -4.31 9.77 5.33
CA GLY A 64 -4.70 9.76 3.92
C GLY A 64 -3.66 10.44 3.02
N ALA A 65 -3.08 11.56 3.48
CA ALA A 65 -2.00 12.24 2.76
C ALA A 65 -0.72 11.38 2.72
N LEU A 66 -0.35 10.71 3.81
CA LEU A 66 0.79 9.78 3.85
C LEU A 66 0.61 8.63 2.84
N LEU A 67 -0.58 8.04 2.79
CA LEU A 67 -0.91 7.01 1.81
C LEU A 67 -0.88 7.55 0.37
N ALA A 68 -1.30 8.78 0.15
CA ALA A 68 -1.26 9.42 -1.16
C ALA A 68 0.19 9.67 -1.61
N ILE A 69 1.04 10.19 -0.73
CA ILE A 69 2.45 10.42 -1.03
C ILE A 69 3.15 9.09 -1.35
N ASP A 70 2.89 8.06 -0.55
CA ASP A 70 3.34 6.69 -0.80
C ASP A 70 3.00 6.25 -2.23
N LEU A 71 1.73 6.30 -2.61
CA LEU A 71 1.26 5.90 -3.94
C LEU A 71 1.87 6.75 -5.08
N CYS A 72 1.99 8.06 -4.87
CA CYS A 72 2.59 8.95 -5.87
C CYS A 72 4.07 8.60 -6.08
N LEU A 73 4.84 8.45 -5.00
CA LEU A 73 6.26 8.12 -5.06
C LEU A 73 6.47 6.74 -5.70
N TRP A 74 5.72 5.76 -5.25
CA TRP A 74 5.82 4.40 -5.78
C TRP A 74 5.51 4.33 -7.28
N ASN A 75 4.39 4.90 -7.71
CA ASN A 75 3.99 4.89 -9.11
C ASN A 75 4.95 5.68 -10.00
N VAL A 76 5.47 6.81 -9.52
CA VAL A 76 6.44 7.62 -10.27
C VAL A 76 7.80 6.93 -10.34
N SER A 77 8.20 6.19 -9.31
CA SER A 77 9.50 5.48 -9.31
C SER A 77 9.65 4.52 -10.49
N PHE A 78 8.56 3.93 -11.00
CA PHE A 78 8.57 3.02 -12.14
C PHE A 78 9.06 3.64 -13.46
N PHE A 79 9.10 4.97 -13.54
CA PHE A 79 9.64 5.68 -14.71
C PHE A 79 11.15 5.91 -14.63
N TYR A 80 11.74 5.72 -13.45
CA TYR A 80 13.15 6.00 -13.18
C TYR A 80 13.95 4.76 -12.80
N THR A 81 13.30 3.71 -12.30
CA THR A 81 13.94 2.45 -11.91
C THR A 81 13.14 1.25 -12.39
N THR A 82 13.70 0.05 -12.28
CA THR A 82 12.99 -1.17 -12.65
C THR A 82 11.85 -1.45 -11.69
N LEU A 83 10.78 -2.09 -12.20
CA LEU A 83 9.65 -2.49 -11.35
C LEU A 83 10.09 -3.39 -10.19
N ALA A 84 11.09 -4.24 -10.45
CA ALA A 84 11.65 -5.16 -9.49
C ALA A 84 12.35 -4.42 -8.34
N GLU A 85 13.23 -3.45 -8.66
CA GLU A 85 13.96 -2.66 -7.66
C GLU A 85 13.01 -1.73 -6.89
N SER A 86 12.07 -1.09 -7.59
CA SER A 86 11.05 -0.27 -6.93
C SER A 86 10.25 -1.08 -5.92
N ASN A 87 9.77 -2.28 -6.30
CA ASN A 87 9.05 -3.15 -5.38
C ASN A 87 9.93 -3.65 -4.22
N LEU A 88 11.20 -3.98 -4.48
CA LEU A 88 12.15 -4.38 -3.44
C LEU A 88 12.29 -3.27 -2.39
N LEU A 89 12.58 -2.05 -2.84
CA LEU A 89 12.83 -0.91 -1.95
C LEU A 89 11.55 -0.47 -1.21
N ALA A 90 10.41 -0.45 -1.90
CA ALA A 90 9.11 -0.16 -1.27
C ALA A 90 8.71 -1.18 -0.21
N ASN A 91 9.13 -2.44 -0.33
CA ASN A 91 8.86 -3.49 0.67
C ASN A 91 9.84 -3.49 1.86
N LEU A 92 10.78 -2.54 1.96
CA LEU A 92 11.58 -2.33 3.17
C LEU A 92 10.78 -1.71 4.34
N VAL A 93 9.46 -1.85 4.32
CA VAL A 93 8.51 -1.43 5.37
C VAL A 93 8.93 -1.90 6.78
N PRO A 94 9.41 -3.13 7.00
CA PRO A 94 9.84 -3.55 8.34
C PRO A 94 10.99 -2.71 8.92
N PHE A 95 11.93 -2.25 8.08
CA PHE A 95 13.00 -1.35 8.53
C PHE A 95 12.46 0.04 8.83
N ALA A 96 11.62 0.58 7.95
CA ALA A 96 10.94 1.85 8.19
C ALA A 96 10.10 1.78 9.48
N ALA A 97 9.42 0.65 9.74
CA ALA A 97 8.65 0.43 10.97
C ALA A 97 9.55 0.37 12.22
N ALA A 98 10.71 -0.28 12.13
CA ALA A 98 11.66 -0.31 13.24
C ALA A 98 12.21 1.10 13.55
N ILE A 99 12.60 1.85 12.52
CA ILE A 99 13.12 3.22 12.66
C ILE A 99 12.04 4.16 13.22
N LEU A 100 10.84 4.18 12.62
CA LEU A 100 9.75 5.04 13.05
C LEU A 100 9.21 4.63 14.43
N GLY A 101 9.16 3.35 14.74
CA GLY A 101 8.80 2.84 16.07
C GLY A 101 9.76 3.35 17.13
N TRP A 102 11.07 3.28 16.87
CA TRP A 102 12.07 3.80 17.78
C TRP A 102 12.02 5.33 17.93
N VAL A 103 11.93 6.06 16.82
CA VAL A 103 11.92 7.53 16.82
C VAL A 103 10.66 8.11 17.45
N LEU A 104 9.46 7.57 17.11
CA LEU A 104 8.18 8.13 17.53
C LEU A 104 7.72 7.62 18.90
N PHE A 105 7.98 6.35 19.20
CA PHE A 105 7.47 5.69 20.40
C PHE A 105 8.58 5.29 21.38
N ARG A 106 9.86 5.48 21.03
CA ARG A 106 11.03 4.96 21.74
C ARG A 106 10.96 3.44 22.00
N ASP A 107 10.22 2.77 21.12
CA ASP A 107 10.03 1.32 21.16
C ASP A 107 11.29 0.65 20.57
N VAL A 108 12.01 -0.09 21.41
CA VAL A 108 13.23 -0.78 20.95
C VAL A 108 12.79 -1.91 20.03
N PRO A 109 13.34 -2.01 18.81
CA PRO A 109 13.03 -3.10 17.91
C PRO A 109 13.21 -4.46 18.58
N ASP A 110 12.18 -5.32 18.51
CA ASP A 110 12.28 -6.67 19.08
C ASP A 110 13.31 -7.47 18.29
N VAL A 111 14.44 -7.78 18.96
CA VAL A 111 15.54 -8.56 18.38
C VAL A 111 15.08 -9.91 17.84
N ARG A 112 13.99 -10.46 18.37
CA ARG A 112 13.40 -11.72 17.89
C ARG A 112 12.84 -11.59 16.46
N LEU A 113 12.48 -10.39 16.04
CA LEU A 113 12.01 -10.12 14.68
C LEU A 113 13.15 -9.82 13.70
N ALA A 114 14.38 -9.63 14.19
CA ALA A 114 15.53 -9.34 13.32
C ALA A 114 15.83 -10.52 12.38
N SER A 115 15.86 -11.76 12.91
CA SER A 115 16.16 -12.94 12.07
C SER A 115 15.08 -13.23 11.02
N PRO A 116 13.76 -13.21 11.30
CA PRO A 116 12.74 -13.31 10.26
C PRO A 116 12.81 -12.18 9.23
N ALA A 117 13.09 -10.95 9.68
CA ALA A 117 13.20 -9.80 8.79
C ALA A 117 14.40 -9.93 7.83
N THR A 118 15.58 -10.30 8.32
CA THR A 118 16.77 -10.51 7.48
C THR A 118 16.60 -11.68 6.53
N LEU A 119 15.97 -12.78 6.96
CA LEU A 119 15.69 -13.94 6.11
C LEU A 119 14.70 -13.54 4.97
N ALA A 120 13.63 -12.84 5.32
CA ALA A 120 12.63 -12.39 4.34
C ALA A 120 13.22 -11.41 3.32
N ILE A 121 14.15 -10.54 3.74
CA ILE A 121 14.86 -9.65 2.81
C ILE A 121 15.84 -10.41 1.94
N GLY A 122 16.56 -11.38 2.49
CA GLY A 122 17.40 -12.30 1.71
C GLY A 122 16.58 -12.99 0.62
N GLY A 123 15.40 -13.52 0.96
CA GLY A 123 14.45 -14.09 0.02
C GLY A 123 14.00 -13.09 -1.03
N LEU A 124 13.64 -11.86 -0.62
CA LEU A 124 13.22 -10.79 -1.52
C LEU A 124 14.33 -10.38 -2.51
N LEU A 125 15.59 -10.33 -2.06
CA LEU A 125 16.75 -10.08 -2.94
C LEU A 125 16.93 -11.19 -3.98
N LEU A 126 16.69 -12.44 -3.62
CA LEU A 126 16.73 -13.58 -4.56
C LEU A 126 15.56 -13.58 -5.56
N LEU A 127 14.38 -13.10 -5.12
CA LEU A 127 13.20 -12.96 -5.98
C LEU A 127 13.39 -11.86 -7.03
N THR A 128 14.18 -10.86 -6.71
CA THR A 128 14.29 -9.65 -7.53
C THR A 128 15.64 -9.66 -8.24
N PRO A 129 15.69 -9.84 -9.57
CA PRO A 129 16.94 -9.69 -10.32
C PRO A 129 17.37 -8.22 -10.25
N VAL A 130 18.28 -7.90 -9.35
CA VAL A 130 18.85 -6.55 -9.19
C VAL A 130 19.95 -6.41 -10.24
N GLY A 131 19.67 -5.64 -11.29
CA GLY A 131 20.68 -5.24 -12.26
C GLY A 131 21.36 -3.94 -11.84
N VAL A 132 22.67 -3.85 -12.00
CA VAL A 132 23.38 -2.58 -11.84
C VAL A 132 23.18 -1.78 -13.12
N HIS A 133 22.13 -0.96 -13.17
CA HIS A 133 21.89 -0.06 -14.29
C HIS A 133 22.43 1.33 -13.93
N ALA A 134 23.37 1.81 -14.75
CA ALA A 134 23.99 3.12 -14.58
C ALA A 134 23.24 4.23 -15.36
N GLU A 135 21.93 4.09 -15.57
CA GLU A 135 21.16 5.10 -16.29
C GLU A 135 20.93 6.38 -15.44
N PRO A 136 20.97 7.57 -16.07
CA PRO A 136 20.67 8.82 -15.39
C PRO A 136 19.26 8.78 -14.77
N GLY A 137 19.16 9.11 -13.49
CA GLY A 137 17.87 9.10 -12.77
C GLY A 137 17.55 7.81 -12.01
N HIS A 138 18.29 6.72 -12.23
CA HIS A 138 18.02 5.44 -11.57
C HIS A 138 18.13 5.55 -10.02
N LEU A 139 19.14 6.26 -9.54
CA LEU A 139 19.30 6.53 -8.11
C LEU A 139 18.10 7.34 -7.55
N PHE A 140 17.58 8.28 -8.33
CA PHE A 140 16.40 9.07 -7.95
C PHE A 140 15.16 8.18 -7.84
N GLY A 141 14.92 7.28 -8.82
CA GLY A 141 13.84 6.30 -8.75
C GLY A 141 13.94 5.39 -7.53
N ASN A 142 15.14 4.91 -7.21
CA ASN A 142 15.40 4.08 -6.05
C ASN A 142 15.17 4.85 -4.72
N ALA A 143 15.58 6.12 -4.66
CA ALA A 143 15.32 6.97 -3.50
C ALA A 143 13.80 7.21 -3.29
N MET A 144 13.04 7.42 -4.38
CA MET A 144 11.58 7.54 -4.32
C MET A 144 10.94 6.25 -3.80
N ALA A 145 11.35 5.09 -4.34
CA ALA A 145 10.85 3.80 -3.93
C ALA A 145 11.16 3.49 -2.45
N LEU A 146 12.36 3.84 -1.98
CA LEU A 146 12.71 3.70 -0.56
C LEU A 146 11.89 4.64 0.34
N ALA A 147 11.67 5.90 -0.09
CA ALA A 147 10.84 6.84 0.65
C ALA A 147 9.40 6.34 0.82
N THR A 148 8.87 5.61 -0.17
CA THR A 148 7.57 4.92 -0.12
C THR A 148 7.42 4.08 1.15
N ALA A 149 8.44 3.29 1.52
CA ALA A 149 8.40 2.45 2.72
C ALA A 149 8.15 3.26 4.01
N PHE A 150 8.72 4.47 4.12
CA PHE A 150 8.51 5.34 5.27
C PHE A 150 7.12 5.96 5.30
N PHE A 151 6.62 6.45 4.15
CA PHE A 151 5.27 7.04 4.07
C PHE A 151 4.19 5.99 4.29
N TYR A 152 4.34 4.80 3.72
CA TYR A 152 3.45 3.67 3.98
C TYR A 152 3.46 3.26 5.46
N THR A 153 4.64 3.19 6.09
CA THR A 153 4.74 2.92 7.53
C THR A 153 4.05 3.99 8.35
N GLY A 154 4.21 5.26 8.01
CA GLY A 154 3.50 6.37 8.66
C GLY A 154 1.98 6.21 8.57
N PHE A 155 1.46 5.83 7.39
CA PHE A 155 0.06 5.47 7.21
C PHE A 155 -0.36 4.31 8.12
N LEU A 156 0.43 3.24 8.21
CA LEU A 156 0.13 2.09 9.08
C LEU A 156 0.08 2.50 10.56
N VAL A 157 1.00 3.35 11.03
CA VAL A 157 0.99 3.91 12.40
C VAL A 157 -0.30 4.66 12.67
N VAL A 158 -0.72 5.54 11.75
CA VAL A 158 -1.97 6.28 11.88
C VAL A 158 -3.17 5.34 11.88
N ALA A 159 -3.23 4.40 10.95
CA ALA A 159 -4.31 3.42 10.87
C ALA A 159 -4.41 2.58 12.14
N GLN A 160 -3.29 2.09 12.67
CA GLN A 160 -3.24 1.32 13.92
C GLN A 160 -3.75 2.14 15.12
N GLY A 161 -3.29 3.38 15.26
CA GLY A 161 -3.72 4.27 16.35
C GLY A 161 -5.23 4.54 16.32
N LEU A 162 -5.82 4.75 15.16
CA LEU A 162 -7.25 4.98 15.00
C LEU A 162 -8.09 3.70 15.19
N ARG A 163 -7.52 2.53 14.86
CA ARG A 163 -8.20 1.22 15.02
C ARG A 163 -8.56 0.88 16.47
N THR A 164 -7.93 1.49 17.43
CA THR A 164 -8.28 1.33 18.86
C THR A 164 -9.65 1.92 19.20
N ARG A 165 -10.17 2.85 18.37
CA ARG A 165 -11.41 3.61 18.63
C ARG A 165 -12.48 3.38 17.56
N TYR A 166 -12.09 3.10 16.33
CA TYR A 166 -13.01 3.06 15.20
C TYR A 166 -12.91 1.75 14.40
N PRO A 167 -14.00 1.29 13.77
CA PRO A 167 -13.98 0.13 12.86
C PRO A 167 -13.07 0.36 11.65
N ALA A 168 -12.43 -0.72 11.16
CA ALA A 168 -11.54 -0.62 10.00
C ALA A 168 -12.22 -0.03 8.76
N PRO A 169 -13.43 -0.45 8.35
CA PRO A 169 -14.06 0.09 7.15
C PRO A 169 -14.26 1.60 7.23
N ARG A 170 -14.66 2.15 8.39
CA ARG A 170 -14.86 3.59 8.58
C ARG A 170 -13.56 4.36 8.43
N ILE A 171 -12.50 3.92 9.12
CA ILE A 171 -11.19 4.58 9.04
C ILE A 171 -10.68 4.52 7.61
N MET A 172 -10.70 3.35 7.00
CA MET A 172 -10.20 3.17 5.64
C MET A 172 -11.00 3.97 4.61
N ALA A 173 -12.32 4.13 4.78
CA ALA A 173 -13.12 4.99 3.92
C ALA A 173 -12.65 6.45 3.98
N LEU A 174 -12.49 6.99 5.18
CA LEU A 174 -12.08 8.38 5.37
C LEU A 174 -10.63 8.62 4.94
N LEU A 175 -9.71 7.71 5.25
CA LEU A 175 -8.33 7.74 4.76
C LEU A 175 -8.29 7.71 3.23
N SER A 176 -9.13 6.86 2.60
CA SER A 176 -9.22 6.75 1.15
C SER A 176 -9.76 8.02 0.50
N LEU A 177 -10.70 8.74 1.13
CA LEU A 177 -11.18 10.04 0.62
C LEU A 177 -10.06 11.08 0.57
N TRP A 178 -9.28 11.20 1.65
CA TRP A 178 -8.13 12.10 1.68
C TRP A 178 -7.03 11.68 0.72
N CYS A 179 -6.75 10.38 0.64
CA CYS A 179 -5.80 9.85 -0.34
C CYS A 179 -6.24 10.16 -1.78
N ALA A 180 -7.52 9.95 -2.11
CA ALA A 180 -8.08 10.27 -3.42
C ALA A 180 -7.95 11.77 -3.73
N ALA A 181 -8.30 12.64 -2.78
CA ALA A 181 -8.21 14.08 -2.97
C ALA A 181 -6.78 14.52 -3.30
N VAL A 182 -5.79 14.04 -2.55
CA VAL A 182 -4.38 14.38 -2.79
C VAL A 182 -3.87 13.78 -4.09
N CYS A 183 -4.10 12.48 -4.35
CA CYS A 183 -3.65 11.84 -5.60
C CYS A 183 -4.26 12.51 -6.83
N LEU A 184 -5.58 12.76 -6.84
CA LEU A 184 -6.22 13.39 -7.99
C LEU A 184 -5.76 14.83 -8.19
N ALA A 185 -5.54 15.60 -7.11
CA ALA A 185 -4.97 16.94 -7.21
C ALA A 185 -3.55 16.89 -7.84
N VAL A 186 -2.70 15.98 -7.41
CA VAL A 186 -1.34 15.81 -7.97
C VAL A 186 -1.41 15.34 -9.43
N ALA A 187 -2.30 14.40 -9.77
CA ALA A 187 -2.50 13.93 -11.14
C ALA A 187 -2.95 15.06 -12.07
N MET A 188 -3.87 15.92 -11.62
CA MET A 188 -4.29 17.13 -12.34
C MET A 188 -3.14 18.10 -12.58
N LEU A 189 -2.34 18.37 -11.54
CA LEU A 189 -1.19 19.27 -11.64
C LEU A 189 -0.11 18.73 -12.60
N ARG A 190 0.01 17.41 -12.71
CA ARG A 190 0.94 16.76 -13.63
C ARG A 190 0.38 16.59 -15.04
N GLY A 191 -0.87 16.94 -15.28
CA GLY A 191 -1.52 16.76 -16.58
C GLY A 191 -1.74 15.30 -16.97
N GLU A 192 -1.89 14.40 -15.99
CA GLU A 192 -2.18 12.98 -16.27
C GLU A 192 -3.58 12.83 -16.90
N ASN A 193 -3.74 11.76 -17.70
CA ASN A 193 -5.07 11.36 -18.17
C ASN A 193 -5.89 10.87 -16.97
N LEU A 194 -6.98 11.58 -16.66
CA LEU A 194 -7.79 11.31 -15.47
C LEU A 194 -8.92 10.32 -15.73
N LEU A 195 -9.47 10.27 -16.94
CA LEU A 195 -10.68 9.48 -17.20
C LEU A 195 -10.37 8.29 -18.12
N PRO A 196 -10.82 7.07 -17.75
CA PRO A 196 -10.79 5.94 -18.65
C PRO A 196 -11.62 6.22 -19.92
N ARG A 197 -11.16 5.74 -21.06
CA ARG A 197 -11.81 5.91 -22.35
C ARG A 197 -12.78 4.78 -22.67
N SER A 198 -12.62 3.64 -22.00
CA SER A 198 -13.41 2.43 -22.24
C SER A 198 -14.19 1.99 -20.98
N ALA A 199 -15.22 1.17 -21.17
CA ALA A 199 -15.90 0.49 -20.07
C ALA A 199 -14.97 -0.50 -19.34
N GLU A 200 -14.03 -1.10 -20.06
CA GLU A 200 -13.04 -2.02 -19.51
C GLU A 200 -12.08 -1.28 -18.56
N GLY A 201 -11.66 -0.06 -18.92
CA GLY A 201 -10.85 0.80 -18.05
C GLY A 201 -11.57 1.14 -16.74
N TRP A 202 -12.87 1.43 -16.78
CA TRP A 202 -13.68 1.63 -15.56
C TRP A 202 -13.82 0.36 -14.73
N LEU A 203 -14.08 -0.79 -15.39
CA LEU A 203 -14.15 -2.08 -14.71
C LEU A 203 -12.83 -2.40 -14.00
N LEU A 204 -11.70 -2.16 -14.65
CA LEU A 204 -10.38 -2.36 -14.07
C LEU A 204 -10.19 -1.53 -12.80
N LEU A 205 -10.57 -0.25 -12.81
CA LEU A 205 -10.50 0.61 -11.62
C LEU A 205 -11.39 0.12 -10.49
N VAL A 206 -12.60 -0.38 -10.79
CA VAL A 206 -13.50 -0.96 -9.79
C VAL A 206 -12.92 -2.24 -9.18
N VAL A 207 -12.40 -3.15 -10.02
CA VAL A 207 -11.76 -4.38 -9.56
C VAL A 207 -10.52 -4.07 -8.72
N LEU A 208 -9.71 -3.10 -9.15
CA LEU A 208 -8.54 -2.63 -8.40
C LEU A 208 -8.96 -2.05 -7.04
N ALA A 209 -10.00 -1.22 -6.99
CA ALA A 209 -10.53 -0.67 -5.75
C ALA A 209 -11.01 -1.76 -4.80
N PHE A 210 -11.73 -2.76 -5.32
CA PHE A 210 -12.24 -3.86 -4.52
C PHE A 210 -11.11 -4.75 -3.99
N THR A 211 -10.21 -5.19 -4.85
CA THR A 211 -9.13 -6.11 -4.46
C THR A 211 -8.08 -5.43 -3.58
N SER A 212 -7.49 -4.34 -4.04
CA SER A 212 -6.38 -3.69 -3.33
C SER A 212 -6.83 -2.86 -2.13
N GLN A 213 -7.84 -1.99 -2.31
CA GLN A 213 -8.20 -1.03 -1.25
C GLN A 213 -9.17 -1.64 -0.24
N ILE A 214 -10.23 -2.31 -0.71
CA ILE A 214 -11.23 -2.87 0.21
C ILE A 214 -10.70 -4.14 0.86
N LEU A 215 -10.33 -5.15 0.08
CA LEU A 215 -9.84 -6.40 0.64
C LEU A 215 -8.42 -6.24 1.20
N GLY A 216 -7.48 -5.73 0.41
CA GLY A 216 -6.07 -5.67 0.80
C GLY A 216 -5.83 -4.72 1.99
N GLN A 217 -6.05 -3.43 1.79
CA GLN A 217 -5.73 -2.41 2.80
C GLN A 217 -6.66 -2.48 4.02
N THR A 218 -7.96 -2.76 3.83
CA THR A 218 -8.89 -2.80 4.97
C THR A 218 -8.66 -4.03 5.84
N LEU A 219 -8.36 -5.21 5.26
CA LEU A 219 -7.98 -6.40 6.03
C LEU A 219 -6.65 -6.19 6.75
N MET A 220 -5.68 -5.53 6.11
CA MET A 220 -4.42 -5.16 6.75
C MET A 220 -4.66 -4.23 7.94
N ALA A 221 -5.43 -3.14 7.74
CA ALA A 221 -5.80 -2.23 8.82
C ALA A 221 -6.58 -2.95 9.95
N HIS A 222 -7.42 -3.93 9.61
CA HIS A 222 -8.10 -4.74 10.62
C HIS A 222 -7.11 -5.60 11.41
N ALA A 223 -6.19 -6.27 10.73
CA ALA A 223 -5.18 -7.12 11.35
C ALA A 223 -4.23 -6.35 12.26
N MET A 224 -3.88 -5.10 11.89
CA MET A 224 -3.04 -4.21 12.71
C MET A 224 -3.61 -3.92 14.11
N HIS A 225 -4.89 -4.17 14.35
CA HIS A 225 -5.47 -4.08 15.69
C HIS A 225 -4.99 -5.19 16.65
N PHE A 226 -4.62 -6.35 16.09
CA PHE A 226 -4.27 -7.57 16.84
C PHE A 226 -2.77 -7.84 16.90
N MET A 227 -1.96 -7.02 16.26
CA MET A 227 -0.51 -7.24 16.16
C MET A 227 0.26 -5.93 16.30
N SER A 228 1.55 -6.03 16.67
CA SER A 228 2.45 -4.88 16.70
C SER A 228 2.71 -4.35 15.28
N LEU A 229 3.11 -3.07 15.20
CA LEU A 229 3.51 -2.45 13.94
C LEU A 229 4.63 -3.25 13.25
N GLN A 230 5.62 -3.71 14.03
CA GLN A 230 6.74 -4.50 13.53
C GLN A 230 6.29 -5.83 12.92
N LEU A 231 5.43 -6.59 13.63
CA LEU A 231 4.90 -7.84 13.12
C LEU A 231 4.02 -7.61 11.87
N GLY A 232 3.15 -6.60 11.91
CA GLY A 232 2.29 -6.25 10.77
C GLY A 232 3.10 -5.87 9.54
N SER A 233 4.22 -5.14 9.71
CA SER A 233 5.10 -4.77 8.61
C SER A 233 5.81 -5.97 7.96
N LEU A 234 6.15 -7.01 8.73
CA LEU A 234 6.72 -8.25 8.18
C LEU A 234 5.76 -8.95 7.21
N PHE A 235 4.45 -8.90 7.47
CA PHE A 235 3.48 -9.47 6.54
C PHE A 235 3.47 -8.78 5.16
N THR A 236 3.95 -7.53 5.06
CA THR A 236 4.05 -6.86 3.75
C THR A 236 5.04 -7.56 2.83
N LEU A 237 6.06 -8.25 3.37
CA LEU A 237 7.03 -9.02 2.61
C LEU A 237 6.43 -10.24 1.89
N LEU A 238 5.23 -10.66 2.24
CA LEU A 238 4.48 -11.68 1.49
C LEU A 238 3.92 -11.14 0.15
N GLN A 239 3.90 -9.82 -0.03
CA GLN A 239 3.37 -9.22 -1.26
C GLN A 239 4.21 -9.54 -2.50
N PRO A 240 5.55 -9.43 -2.49
CA PRO A 240 6.39 -9.85 -3.62
C PRO A 240 6.29 -11.33 -3.93
N VAL A 241 6.19 -12.19 -2.91
CA VAL A 241 5.99 -13.64 -3.09
C VAL A 241 4.67 -13.91 -3.83
N ALA A 242 3.58 -13.26 -3.39
CA ALA A 242 2.29 -13.38 -4.06
C ALA A 242 2.35 -12.83 -5.50
N ALA A 243 3.08 -11.73 -5.74
CA ALA A 243 3.29 -11.18 -7.08
C ALA A 243 4.03 -12.15 -8.00
N ALA A 244 5.06 -12.84 -7.50
CA ALA A 244 5.79 -13.86 -8.26
C ALA A 244 4.88 -15.07 -8.62
N VAL A 245 4.03 -15.51 -7.68
CA VAL A 245 3.03 -16.56 -7.95
C VAL A 245 2.06 -16.13 -9.04
N TYR A 246 1.57 -14.88 -9.00
CA TYR A 246 0.68 -14.37 -10.04
C TYR A 246 1.36 -14.23 -11.39
N ALA A 247 2.63 -13.81 -11.43
CA ALA A 247 3.42 -13.76 -12.66
C ALA A 247 3.53 -15.16 -13.29
N TYR A 248 3.82 -16.17 -12.49
CA TYR A 248 3.87 -17.56 -12.95
C TYR A 248 2.51 -18.07 -13.46
N VAL A 249 1.43 -17.88 -12.67
CA VAL A 249 0.11 -18.48 -12.98
C VAL A 249 -0.62 -17.73 -14.10
N LEU A 250 -0.56 -16.38 -14.10
CA LEU A 250 -1.35 -15.56 -15.03
C LEU A 250 -0.62 -15.24 -16.33
N PHE A 251 0.72 -15.13 -16.27
CA PHE A 251 1.53 -14.74 -17.41
C PHE A 251 2.44 -15.85 -17.92
N SER A 252 2.37 -17.06 -17.31
CA SER A 252 3.23 -18.20 -17.65
C SER A 252 4.72 -17.85 -17.60
N GLU A 253 5.10 -16.87 -16.78
CA GLU A 253 6.50 -16.50 -16.58
C GLU A 253 7.20 -17.61 -15.78
N THR A 254 8.29 -18.16 -16.31
CA THR A 254 9.07 -19.18 -15.61
C THR A 254 9.89 -18.55 -14.51
N LEU A 255 9.71 -18.97 -13.29
CA LEU A 255 10.55 -18.55 -12.17
C LEU A 255 11.96 -19.16 -12.34
N SER A 256 12.98 -18.32 -12.22
CA SER A 256 14.36 -18.82 -12.13
C SER A 256 14.58 -19.57 -10.79
N LEU A 257 15.62 -20.39 -10.74
CA LEU A 257 15.96 -21.12 -9.50
C LEU A 257 16.19 -20.15 -8.32
N SER A 258 16.81 -19.00 -8.56
CA SER A 258 17.01 -17.97 -7.53
C SER A 258 15.67 -17.39 -7.03
N GLN A 259 14.72 -17.16 -7.93
CA GLN A 259 13.38 -16.67 -7.58
C GLN A 259 12.57 -17.72 -6.81
N PHE A 260 12.69 -19.00 -7.16
CA PHE A 260 12.07 -20.10 -6.42
C PHE A 260 12.64 -20.27 -5.00
N LEU A 261 13.97 -20.10 -4.85
CA LEU A 261 14.61 -20.16 -3.53
C LEU A 261 14.33 -18.90 -2.68
N GLY A 262 13.99 -17.77 -3.30
CA GLY A 262 13.66 -16.52 -2.61
C GLY A 262 12.20 -16.45 -2.12
N ALA A 263 11.30 -17.21 -2.74
CA ALA A 263 9.88 -17.29 -2.36
C ALA A 263 9.65 -18.18 -1.16
#